data_7f0c47aecc72bff107c6d8ed4a85e10a
#
_entry.id   7f0c47aecc72bff107c6d8ed4a85e10a
#
_cell.length_a   1.000
_cell.length_b   1.000
_cell.length_c   1.000
_cell.angle_alpha   90.00
_cell.angle_beta   90.00
_cell.angle_gamma   90.00
#
_symmetry.space_group_name_H-M   'P 1'
#
loop_
_entity.id
_entity.type
_entity.pdbx_description
1 polymer ?
#
loop_
_entity_poly.entity_id
_entity_poly.type
_entity_poly.pdbx_seq_one_letter_code
_entity_poly.pdbx_strand_id
1 'polypeptide(L)'
;ALILIEYADQLPAALIERIDAALQRAAVGTLARHVSASYTNIALMTAFLLQFAGERYQRPEWTEASSELAEQIWELFRRTSTFEEFNSPTYYGIDLYALALWRSYATQPFLREKGAAIERRIWQEIAQTYHAEMRNIVGPYDRSYSMDMRNYVSCLALWIWLITGYERAPFPDICHDFGHNWDFALAPAVALLGLDLPSELEQHFRQFSGP
;
A
#
# COMPACT_ATOMS: atom_id res chain seq x y z
N ALA A 1 0.65 7.37 11.64
CA ALA A 1 1.36 8.48 10.98
C ALA A 1 0.37 9.37 10.23
N LEU A 2 -0.33 8.87 9.21
CA LEU A 2 -1.19 9.65 8.30
C LEU A 2 -2.17 10.60 9.03
N ILE A 3 -2.83 10.12 10.09
CA ILE A 3 -3.73 10.93 10.91
C ILE A 3 -3.02 12.14 11.53
N LEU A 4 -1.78 11.98 12.01
CA LEU A 4 -1.01 13.10 12.55
C LEU A 4 -0.53 14.06 11.47
N ILE A 5 -0.22 13.56 10.29
CA ILE A 5 0.21 14.40 9.15
C ILE A 5 -0.94 15.32 8.73
N GLU A 6 -2.15 14.77 8.57
CA GLU A 6 -3.28 15.47 7.96
C GLU A 6 -4.15 16.22 8.96
N TYR A 7 -4.24 15.76 10.20
CA TYR A 7 -5.27 16.20 11.13
C TYR A 7 -4.75 16.61 12.52
N ALA A 8 -3.42 16.71 12.74
CA ALA A 8 -2.87 17.03 14.06
C ALA A 8 -3.51 18.27 14.69
N ASP A 9 -3.71 19.33 13.88
CA ASP A 9 -4.28 20.60 14.34
C ASP A 9 -5.75 20.50 14.77
N GLN A 10 -6.43 19.42 14.40
CA GLN A 10 -7.85 19.18 14.69
C GLN A 10 -8.05 18.18 15.82
N LEU A 11 -6.96 17.55 16.31
CA LEU A 11 -7.04 16.51 17.32
C LEU A 11 -6.83 17.08 18.74
N PRO A 12 -7.51 16.54 19.76
CA PRO A 12 -7.21 16.85 21.15
C PRO A 12 -5.77 16.45 21.50
N ALA A 13 -5.06 17.30 22.25
CA ALA A 13 -3.66 17.06 22.66
C ALA A 13 -3.44 15.66 23.28
N ALA A 14 -4.34 15.24 24.18
CA ALA A 14 -4.26 13.93 24.81
C ALA A 14 -4.35 12.76 23.80
N LEU A 15 -5.05 12.95 22.67
CA LEU A 15 -5.10 11.94 21.60
C LEU A 15 -3.79 11.92 20.82
N ILE A 16 -3.23 13.08 20.52
CA ILE A 16 -1.92 13.22 19.86
C ILE A 16 -0.84 12.51 20.69
N GLU A 17 -0.78 12.77 22.01
CA GLU A 17 0.17 12.11 22.92
C GLU A 17 0.04 10.57 22.89
N ARG A 18 -1.19 10.06 22.87
CA ARG A 18 -1.44 8.61 22.79
C ARG A 18 -0.98 8.02 21.45
N ILE A 19 -1.23 8.72 20.35
CA ILE A 19 -0.78 8.31 19.00
C ILE A 19 0.75 8.35 18.94
N ASP A 20 1.39 9.41 19.45
CA ASP A 20 2.84 9.53 19.49
C ASP A 20 3.49 8.39 20.28
N ALA A 21 2.95 8.09 21.46
CA ALA A 21 3.43 6.96 22.26
C ALA A 21 3.24 5.61 21.55
N ALA A 22 2.17 5.43 20.78
CA ALA A 22 1.94 4.22 20.00
C ALA A 22 2.92 4.11 18.82
N LEU A 23 3.19 5.20 18.12
CA LEU A 23 4.13 5.25 17.00
C LEU A 23 5.57 4.97 17.44
N GLN A 24 6.00 5.53 18.60
CA GLN A 24 7.32 5.23 19.15
C GLN A 24 7.46 3.74 19.50
N ARG A 25 6.45 3.14 20.15
CA ARG A 25 6.45 1.69 20.41
C ARG A 25 6.50 0.87 19.13
N ALA A 26 5.75 1.28 18.10
CA ALA A 26 5.75 0.61 16.80
C ALA A 26 7.13 0.70 16.13
N ALA A 27 7.78 1.86 16.13
CA ALA A 27 9.13 2.04 15.58
C ALA A 27 10.16 1.15 16.30
N VAL A 28 10.14 1.12 17.64
CA VAL A 28 11.02 0.22 18.41
C VAL A 28 10.73 -1.25 18.08
N GLY A 29 9.45 -1.63 17.98
CA GLY A 29 9.05 -2.99 17.67
C GLY A 29 9.45 -3.45 16.27
N THR A 30 9.37 -2.57 15.26
CA THR A 30 9.78 -2.90 13.89
C THR A 30 11.30 -3.04 13.77
N LEU A 31 12.07 -2.22 14.47
CA LEU A 31 13.53 -2.38 14.55
C LEU A 31 13.92 -3.72 15.17
N ALA A 32 13.31 -4.05 16.32
CA ALA A 32 13.58 -5.31 17.01
C ALA A 32 13.18 -6.55 16.19
N ARG A 33 12.20 -6.41 15.28
CA ARG A 33 11.71 -7.49 14.42
C ARG A 33 12.66 -7.81 13.26
N HIS A 34 13.52 -6.89 12.87
CA HIS A 34 14.43 -7.05 11.72
C HIS A 34 13.71 -7.55 10.46
N VAL A 35 12.71 -6.81 10.01
CA VAL A 35 11.88 -7.19 8.86
C VAL A 35 12.75 -7.33 7.62
N SER A 36 12.65 -8.48 6.94
CA SER A 36 13.31 -8.69 5.65
C SER A 36 12.66 -7.85 4.55
N ALA A 37 13.46 -7.30 3.66
CA ALA A 37 12.98 -6.58 2.47
C ALA A 37 12.10 -7.45 1.56
N SER A 38 12.27 -8.78 1.59
CA SER A 38 11.43 -9.73 0.85
C SER A 38 10.03 -9.94 1.44
N TYR A 39 9.79 -9.47 2.67
CA TYR A 39 8.43 -9.41 3.24
C TYR A 39 7.80 -8.07 2.86
N THR A 40 7.43 -7.93 1.61
CA THR A 40 7.23 -6.68 0.89
C THR A 40 6.31 -5.69 1.59
N ASN A 41 5.05 -6.07 1.84
CA ASN A 41 4.06 -5.16 2.41
C ASN A 41 4.49 -4.62 3.79
N ILE A 42 5.05 -5.47 4.64
CA ILE A 42 5.52 -5.07 5.97
C ILE A 42 6.80 -4.22 5.85
N ALA A 43 7.70 -4.56 4.94
CA ALA A 43 8.95 -3.82 4.74
C ALA A 43 8.68 -2.40 4.23
N LEU A 44 7.79 -2.22 3.25
CA LEU A 44 7.38 -0.92 2.74
C LEU A 44 6.77 -0.04 3.83
N MET A 45 5.83 -0.58 4.61
CA MET A 45 5.22 0.15 5.73
C MET A 45 6.22 0.47 6.85
N THR A 46 7.16 -0.45 7.13
CA THR A 46 8.22 -0.25 8.13
C THR A 46 9.15 0.88 7.72
N ALA A 47 9.60 0.92 6.47
CA ALA A 47 10.48 1.98 5.99
C ALA A 47 9.81 3.37 6.15
N PHE A 48 8.54 3.50 5.75
CA PHE A 48 7.82 4.77 5.95
C PHE A 48 7.64 5.12 7.43
N LEU A 49 7.26 4.16 8.27
CA LEU A 49 7.08 4.39 9.70
C LEU A 49 8.38 4.87 10.36
N LEU A 50 9.51 4.22 10.05
CA LEU A 50 10.80 4.56 10.62
C LEU A 50 11.30 5.94 10.17
N GLN A 51 11.09 6.30 8.89
CA GLN A 51 11.39 7.64 8.42
C GLN A 51 10.56 8.69 9.16
N PHE A 52 9.23 8.54 9.16
CA PHE A 52 8.32 9.49 9.79
C PHE A 52 8.61 9.63 11.30
N ALA A 53 8.76 8.52 12.01
CA ALA A 53 9.02 8.53 13.44
C ALA A 53 10.42 9.07 13.77
N GLY A 54 11.42 8.74 12.96
CA GLY A 54 12.79 9.21 13.11
C GLY A 54 12.89 10.73 13.03
N GLU A 55 12.21 11.33 12.08
CA GLU A 55 12.15 12.79 11.94
C GLU A 55 11.34 13.44 13.06
N ARG A 56 10.13 12.92 13.31
CA ARG A 56 9.24 13.49 14.33
C ARG A 56 9.81 13.46 15.73
N TYR A 57 10.53 12.38 16.10
CA TYR A 57 11.08 12.19 17.44
C TYR A 57 12.60 12.43 17.52
N GLN A 58 13.20 12.97 16.46
CA GLN A 58 14.64 13.30 16.37
C GLN A 58 15.52 12.08 16.69
N ARG A 59 15.23 10.95 16.03
CA ARG A 59 15.91 9.66 16.17
C ARG A 59 16.60 9.28 14.87
N PRO A 60 17.82 9.80 14.61
CA PRO A 60 18.54 9.58 13.36
C PRO A 60 18.77 8.10 13.05
N GLU A 61 18.95 7.25 14.06
CA GLU A 61 19.09 5.82 13.89
C GLU A 61 17.86 5.15 13.25
N TRP A 62 16.67 5.75 13.41
CA TRP A 62 15.45 5.23 12.76
C TRP A 62 15.37 5.67 11.29
N THR A 63 15.81 6.89 10.98
CA THR A 63 15.88 7.35 9.58
C THR A 63 16.97 6.62 8.79
N GLU A 64 18.09 6.27 9.41
CA GLU A 64 19.14 5.43 8.83
C GLU A 64 18.60 4.04 8.51
N ALA A 65 17.97 3.38 9.49
CA ALA A 65 17.36 2.06 9.30
C ALA A 65 16.25 2.06 8.21
N SER A 66 15.48 3.16 8.11
CA SER A 66 14.51 3.36 7.03
C SER A 66 15.20 3.37 5.66
N SER A 67 16.28 4.15 5.53
CA SER A 67 17.02 4.27 4.27
C SER A 67 17.62 2.94 3.83
N GLU A 68 18.27 2.23 4.75
CA GLU A 68 18.86 0.91 4.48
C GLU A 68 17.80 -0.10 4.02
N LEU A 69 16.64 -0.13 4.69
CA LEU A 69 15.55 -1.02 4.30
C LEU A 69 14.97 -0.65 2.93
N ALA A 70 14.79 0.65 2.66
CA ALA A 70 14.29 1.13 1.37
C ALA A 70 15.25 0.78 0.22
N GLU A 71 16.57 0.90 0.44
CA GLU A 71 17.59 0.48 -0.53
C GLU A 71 17.51 -1.02 -0.80
N GLN A 72 17.38 -1.85 0.23
CA GLN A 72 17.23 -3.30 0.09
C GLN A 72 15.96 -3.67 -0.69
N ILE A 73 14.82 -3.01 -0.43
CA ILE A 73 13.58 -3.20 -1.18
C ILE A 73 13.80 -2.86 -2.65
N TRP A 74 14.42 -1.71 -2.93
CA TRP A 74 14.71 -1.30 -4.30
C TRP A 74 15.64 -2.27 -5.02
N GLU A 75 16.68 -2.76 -4.35
CA GLU A 75 17.61 -3.74 -4.91
C GLU A 75 16.95 -5.08 -5.25
N LEU A 76 16.01 -5.55 -4.43
CA LEU A 76 15.21 -6.73 -4.75
C LEU A 76 14.28 -6.46 -5.94
N PHE A 77 13.53 -5.38 -5.88
CA PHE A 77 12.56 -5.02 -6.92
C PHE A 77 13.21 -4.87 -8.31
N ARG A 78 14.35 -4.17 -8.41
CA ARG A 78 15.01 -3.94 -9.71
C ARG A 78 15.52 -5.21 -10.40
N ARG A 79 15.64 -6.33 -9.69
CA ARG A 79 16.12 -7.62 -10.27
C ARG A 79 15.05 -8.27 -11.14
N THR A 80 13.80 -8.16 -10.76
CA THR A 80 12.67 -8.84 -11.39
C THR A 80 11.63 -7.85 -11.93
N SER A 81 11.70 -6.57 -11.53
CA SER A 81 10.72 -5.52 -11.78
C SER A 81 9.32 -5.85 -11.20
N THR A 82 9.28 -6.69 -10.18
CA THR A 82 8.08 -7.06 -9.43
C THR A 82 8.44 -7.39 -7.98
N PHE A 83 7.43 -7.63 -7.16
CA PHE A 83 7.59 -8.04 -5.77
C PHE A 83 7.54 -9.56 -5.58
N GLU A 84 8.09 -10.03 -4.45
CA GLU A 84 7.93 -11.43 -4.01
C GLU A 84 6.45 -11.82 -3.82
N GLU A 85 5.59 -10.85 -3.53
CA GLU A 85 4.14 -11.02 -3.41
C GLU A 85 3.45 -10.83 -4.78
N PHE A 86 4.02 -11.42 -5.83
CA PHE A 86 3.63 -11.24 -7.22
C PHE A 86 2.13 -11.43 -7.45
N ASN A 87 1.52 -10.47 -8.14
CA ASN A 87 0.12 -10.50 -8.60
C ASN A 87 -0.88 -10.84 -7.50
N SER A 88 -0.56 -10.50 -6.25
CA SER A 88 -1.40 -10.85 -5.11
C SER A 88 -2.61 -9.94 -5.00
N PRO A 89 -3.83 -10.46 -5.18
CA PRO A 89 -5.04 -9.68 -4.95
C PRO A 89 -5.17 -9.23 -3.49
N THR A 90 -4.52 -9.93 -2.55
CA THR A 90 -4.50 -9.56 -1.13
C THR A 90 -3.50 -8.44 -0.84
N TYR A 91 -2.26 -8.55 -1.34
CA TYR A 91 -1.18 -7.70 -0.88
C TYR A 91 -0.89 -6.49 -1.76
N TYR A 92 -1.12 -6.55 -3.07
CA TYR A 92 -0.84 -5.39 -3.95
C TYR A 92 -1.56 -4.11 -3.52
N GLY A 93 -2.76 -4.21 -2.96
CA GLY A 93 -3.46 -3.03 -2.44
C GLY A 93 -2.77 -2.41 -1.22
N ILE A 94 -2.16 -3.23 -0.36
CA ILE A 94 -1.38 -2.77 0.79
C ILE A 94 -0.02 -2.24 0.35
N ASP A 95 0.61 -2.85 -0.65
CA ASP A 95 1.85 -2.35 -1.24
C ASP A 95 1.64 -0.97 -1.87
N LEU A 96 0.58 -0.80 -2.65
CA LEU A 96 0.17 0.51 -3.19
C LEU A 96 -0.08 1.54 -2.09
N TYR A 97 -0.71 1.13 -0.99
CA TYR A 97 -0.93 2.01 0.16
C TYR A 97 0.39 2.52 0.76
N ALA A 98 1.34 1.63 0.97
CA ALA A 98 2.66 1.99 1.49
C ALA A 98 3.46 2.85 0.49
N LEU A 99 3.42 2.51 -0.81
CA LEU A 99 4.09 3.27 -1.87
C LEU A 99 3.49 4.67 -2.05
N ALA A 100 2.17 4.79 -1.96
CA ALA A 100 1.50 6.09 -1.98
C ALA A 100 1.88 6.96 -0.76
N LEU A 101 2.09 6.35 0.42
CA LEU A 101 2.66 7.06 1.57
C LEU A 101 4.09 7.55 1.27
N TRP A 102 4.93 6.71 0.65
CA TRP A 102 6.28 7.12 0.25
C TRP A 102 6.23 8.29 -0.73
N ARG A 103 5.43 8.19 -1.78
CA ARG A 103 5.27 9.22 -2.80
C ARG A 103 4.79 10.55 -2.21
N SER A 104 3.79 10.50 -1.35
CA SER A 104 3.08 11.70 -0.90
C SER A 104 3.74 12.37 0.32
N TYR A 105 4.32 11.58 1.22
CA TYR A 105 4.76 12.07 2.54
C TYR A 105 6.20 11.76 2.91
N ALA A 106 6.93 10.97 2.12
CA ALA A 106 8.34 10.78 2.40
C ALA A 106 9.11 12.08 2.16
N THR A 107 9.92 12.49 3.12
CA THR A 107 10.80 13.64 3.01
C THR A 107 12.13 13.28 2.34
N GLN A 108 12.58 12.02 2.52
CA GLN A 108 13.77 11.51 1.87
C GLN A 108 13.53 11.33 0.35
N PRO A 109 14.35 11.98 -0.51
CA PRO A 109 14.19 11.92 -1.96
C PRO A 109 14.19 10.48 -2.48
N PHE A 110 15.05 9.61 -1.94
CA PHE A 110 15.16 8.21 -2.37
C PHE A 110 13.84 7.47 -2.21
N LEU A 111 13.20 7.53 -1.02
CA LEU A 111 11.90 6.87 -0.80
C LEU A 111 10.86 7.41 -1.78
N ARG A 112 10.76 8.72 -1.91
CA ARG A 112 9.77 9.36 -2.78
C ARG A 112 9.94 8.96 -4.25
N GLU A 113 11.16 9.03 -4.77
CA GLU A 113 11.44 8.73 -6.17
C GLU A 113 11.30 7.24 -6.48
N LYS A 114 11.86 6.37 -5.63
CA LYS A 114 11.78 4.92 -5.81
C LYS A 114 10.37 4.40 -5.54
N GLY A 115 9.68 4.95 -4.54
CA GLY A 115 8.27 4.66 -4.27
C GLY A 115 7.39 4.92 -5.49
N ALA A 116 7.48 6.11 -6.08
CA ALA A 116 6.73 6.45 -7.28
C ALA A 116 7.08 5.55 -8.49
N ALA A 117 8.36 5.19 -8.66
CA ALA A 117 8.78 4.30 -9.74
C ALA A 117 8.22 2.87 -9.57
N ILE A 118 8.26 2.35 -8.35
CA ILE A 118 7.70 1.02 -8.02
C ILE A 118 6.17 1.05 -8.17
N GLU A 119 5.49 2.06 -7.61
CA GLU A 119 4.03 2.23 -7.68
C GLU A 119 3.54 2.18 -9.14
N ARG A 120 4.19 2.94 -10.02
CA ARG A 120 3.86 2.94 -11.45
C ARG A 120 4.04 1.57 -12.10
N ARG A 121 5.08 0.84 -11.76
CA ARG A 121 5.32 -0.51 -12.30
C ARG A 121 4.29 -1.52 -11.79
N ILE A 122 3.91 -1.44 -10.52
CA ILE A 122 2.85 -2.30 -9.95
C ILE A 122 1.51 -2.00 -10.61
N TRP A 123 1.18 -0.74 -10.90
CA TRP A 123 -0.01 -0.40 -11.67
C TRP A 123 -0.01 -1.00 -13.08
N GLN A 124 1.14 -1.07 -13.74
CA GLN A 124 1.25 -1.76 -15.03
C GLN A 124 0.95 -3.26 -14.92
N GLU A 125 1.47 -3.92 -13.89
CA GLU A 125 1.18 -5.35 -13.64
C GLU A 125 -0.29 -5.59 -13.35
N ILE A 126 -0.88 -4.79 -12.47
CA ILE A 126 -2.31 -4.88 -12.15
C ILE A 126 -3.16 -4.69 -13.42
N ALA A 127 -2.85 -3.66 -14.22
CA ALA A 127 -3.58 -3.39 -15.46
C ALA A 127 -3.50 -4.54 -16.48
N GLN A 128 -2.36 -5.25 -16.53
CA GLN A 128 -2.17 -6.40 -17.42
C GLN A 128 -2.92 -7.66 -16.96
N THR A 129 -3.16 -7.78 -15.65
CA THR A 129 -3.75 -9.00 -15.07
C THR A 129 -5.21 -8.79 -14.63
N TYR A 130 -5.70 -7.56 -14.58
CA TYR A 130 -7.09 -7.29 -14.19
C TYR A 130 -8.06 -7.55 -15.33
N HIS A 131 -9.04 -8.41 -15.08
CA HIS A 131 -10.12 -8.71 -16.03
C HIS A 131 -11.39 -7.93 -15.65
N ALA A 132 -11.68 -6.87 -16.40
CA ALA A 132 -12.72 -5.90 -16.06
C ALA A 132 -14.14 -6.52 -15.95
N GLU A 133 -14.51 -7.46 -16.84
CA GLU A 133 -15.82 -8.11 -16.81
C GLU A 133 -15.94 -9.12 -15.66
N MET A 134 -14.85 -9.82 -15.31
CA MET A 134 -14.80 -10.70 -14.14
C MET A 134 -14.67 -9.91 -12.85
N ARG A 135 -14.24 -8.66 -12.90
CA ARG A 135 -13.90 -7.81 -11.76
C ARG A 135 -12.91 -8.51 -10.83
N ASN A 136 -11.84 -9.03 -11.39
CA ASN A 136 -10.84 -9.80 -10.66
C ASN A 136 -9.47 -9.73 -11.35
N ILE A 137 -8.41 -9.94 -10.57
CA ILE A 137 -7.09 -10.22 -11.13
C ILE A 137 -7.05 -11.68 -11.58
N VAL A 138 -6.44 -11.97 -12.72
CA VAL A 138 -6.21 -13.34 -13.20
C VAL A 138 -4.83 -13.84 -12.77
N GLY A 139 -4.77 -15.14 -12.40
CA GLY A 139 -3.53 -15.78 -11.93
C GLY A 139 -2.45 -15.94 -13.01
N PRO A 140 -1.27 -16.40 -12.62
CA PRO A 140 -0.94 -16.98 -11.31
C PRO A 140 -0.81 -15.93 -10.20
N TYR A 141 -1.04 -16.36 -8.97
CA TYR A 141 -0.92 -15.53 -7.76
C TYR A 141 0.16 -16.07 -6.83
N ASP A 142 0.85 -15.18 -6.14
CA ASP A 142 1.60 -15.53 -4.96
C ASP A 142 0.93 -14.96 -3.70
N ARG A 143 0.87 -15.75 -2.62
CA ARG A 143 0.37 -15.37 -1.29
C ARG A 143 -1.03 -14.73 -1.31
N SER A 144 -2.00 -15.39 -1.93
CA SER A 144 -3.40 -14.95 -1.90
C SER A 144 -4.22 -15.65 -0.82
N TYR A 145 -5.06 -14.91 -0.08
CA TYR A 145 -6.04 -15.49 0.85
C TYR A 145 -7.32 -15.95 0.12
N SER A 146 -7.65 -15.29 -0.98
CA SER A 146 -8.70 -15.71 -1.90
C SER A 146 -8.30 -15.37 -3.32
N MET A 147 -8.76 -16.16 -4.26
CA MET A 147 -8.53 -15.96 -5.70
C MET A 147 -9.69 -15.21 -6.38
N ASP A 148 -10.74 -14.90 -5.65
CA ASP A 148 -11.88 -14.11 -6.15
C ASP A 148 -12.10 -12.89 -5.24
N MET A 149 -11.79 -11.72 -5.76
CA MET A 149 -11.93 -10.44 -5.06
C MET A 149 -13.40 -10.08 -4.75
N ARG A 150 -14.36 -10.81 -5.31
CA ARG A 150 -15.79 -10.64 -4.99
C ARG A 150 -16.25 -11.50 -3.80
N ASN A 151 -15.38 -12.34 -3.25
CA ASN A 151 -15.66 -13.19 -2.10
C ASN A 151 -15.00 -12.72 -0.81
N TYR A 152 -14.20 -11.66 -0.86
CA TYR A 152 -13.60 -11.01 0.30
C TYR A 152 -13.27 -9.55 -0.03
N VAL A 153 -13.08 -8.72 1.01
CA VAL A 153 -12.59 -7.36 0.79
C VAL A 153 -11.08 -7.39 0.58
N SER A 154 -10.66 -6.93 -0.57
CA SER A 154 -9.25 -6.71 -0.87
C SER A 154 -8.94 -5.22 -0.80
N CYS A 155 -7.83 -4.82 -0.18
CA CYS A 155 -7.38 -3.43 -0.22
C CYS A 155 -7.18 -2.94 -1.66
N LEU A 156 -6.81 -3.83 -2.60
CA LEU A 156 -6.73 -3.50 -4.01
C LEU A 156 -8.09 -3.10 -4.60
N ALA A 157 -9.19 -3.68 -4.12
CA ALA A 157 -10.53 -3.30 -4.56
C ALA A 157 -10.86 -1.84 -4.23
N LEU A 158 -10.32 -1.29 -3.14
CA LEU A 158 -10.49 0.12 -2.78
C LEU A 158 -9.81 1.05 -3.80
N TRP A 159 -8.64 0.68 -4.29
CA TRP A 159 -7.94 1.40 -5.35
C TRP A 159 -8.69 1.32 -6.68
N ILE A 160 -9.17 0.14 -7.06
CA ILE A 160 -9.94 -0.06 -8.28
C ILE A 160 -11.28 0.71 -8.20
N TRP A 161 -11.87 0.83 -7.03
CA TRP A 161 -13.05 1.67 -6.81
C TRP A 161 -12.81 3.13 -7.22
N LEU A 162 -11.66 3.72 -6.88
CA LEU A 162 -11.32 5.09 -7.29
C LEU A 162 -11.23 5.23 -8.83
N ILE A 163 -10.89 4.15 -9.54
CA ILE A 163 -10.76 4.16 -11.01
C ILE A 163 -12.11 3.96 -11.70
N THR A 164 -12.90 3.00 -11.20
CA THR A 164 -14.06 2.47 -11.95
C THR A 164 -15.42 2.89 -11.38
N GLY A 165 -15.45 3.43 -10.17
CA GLY A 165 -16.67 3.62 -9.39
C GLY A 165 -17.13 2.34 -8.69
N TYR A 166 -18.02 2.50 -7.71
CA TYR A 166 -18.47 1.42 -6.82
C TYR A 166 -19.10 0.23 -7.58
N GLU A 167 -19.94 0.50 -8.54
CA GLU A 167 -20.69 -0.51 -9.30
C GLU A 167 -19.80 -1.51 -10.05
N ARG A 168 -18.60 -1.09 -10.40
CA ARG A 168 -17.63 -1.89 -11.16
C ARG A 168 -16.44 -2.37 -10.34
N ALA A 169 -16.30 -1.89 -9.13
CA ALA A 169 -15.24 -2.32 -8.23
C ALA A 169 -15.42 -3.80 -7.83
N PRO A 170 -14.32 -4.54 -7.60
CA PRO A 170 -14.38 -5.96 -7.27
C PRO A 170 -14.69 -6.18 -5.77
N PHE A 171 -15.84 -5.73 -5.31
CA PHE A 171 -16.30 -5.96 -3.94
C PHE A 171 -17.20 -7.18 -3.84
N PRO A 172 -17.20 -7.87 -2.68
CA PRO A 172 -18.18 -8.89 -2.37
C PRO A 172 -19.57 -8.27 -2.24
N ASP A 173 -20.60 -9.10 -2.39
CA ASP A 173 -21.96 -8.71 -2.05
C ASP A 173 -22.05 -8.50 -0.53
N ILE A 174 -22.30 -7.25 -0.12
CA ILE A 174 -22.36 -6.83 1.28
C ILE A 174 -23.51 -7.46 2.07
N CYS A 175 -24.46 -8.12 1.39
CA CYS A 175 -25.56 -8.83 2.02
C CYS A 175 -25.14 -10.16 2.65
N HIS A 176 -23.91 -10.61 2.43
CA HIS A 176 -23.37 -11.87 2.95
C HIS A 176 -22.17 -11.62 3.85
N ASP A 177 -21.87 -12.55 4.73
CA ASP A 177 -20.63 -12.54 5.49
C ASP A 177 -19.45 -12.84 4.56
N PHE A 178 -18.41 -11.99 4.62
CA PHE A 178 -17.25 -12.07 3.75
C PHE A 178 -15.95 -11.84 4.53
N GLY A 179 -14.88 -12.44 4.05
CA GLY A 179 -13.55 -12.29 4.66
C GLY A 179 -12.97 -10.89 4.50
N HIS A 180 -12.10 -10.52 5.41
CA HIS A 180 -11.33 -9.26 5.38
C HIS A 180 -12.17 -7.97 5.35
N ASN A 181 -13.39 -7.99 5.89
CA ASN A 181 -14.29 -6.83 5.91
C ASN A 181 -13.69 -5.59 6.61
N TRP A 182 -12.76 -5.78 7.54
CA TRP A 182 -12.01 -4.69 8.20
C TRP A 182 -11.13 -3.87 7.25
N ASP A 183 -10.77 -4.40 6.08
CA ASP A 183 -9.97 -3.67 5.09
C ASP A 183 -10.73 -2.46 4.52
N PHE A 184 -12.07 -2.42 4.62
CA PHE A 184 -12.85 -1.22 4.33
C PHE A 184 -12.44 -0.01 5.19
N ALA A 185 -11.89 -0.22 6.37
CA ALA A 185 -11.38 0.88 7.20
C ALA A 185 -10.23 1.66 6.54
N LEU A 186 -9.57 1.10 5.53
CA LEU A 186 -8.54 1.77 4.75
C LEU A 186 -9.12 2.72 3.68
N ALA A 187 -10.40 2.62 3.33
CA ALA A 187 -10.99 3.40 2.25
C ALA A 187 -10.78 4.93 2.38
N PRO A 188 -10.97 5.57 3.57
CA PRO A 188 -10.70 6.99 3.71
C PRO A 188 -9.22 7.35 3.46
N ALA A 189 -8.31 6.49 3.89
CA ALA A 189 -6.87 6.72 3.72
C ALA A 189 -6.46 6.52 2.25
N VAL A 190 -6.98 5.51 1.57
CA VAL A 190 -6.78 5.28 0.13
C VAL A 190 -7.32 6.46 -0.69
N ALA A 191 -8.51 6.96 -0.37
CA ALA A 191 -9.09 8.14 -1.03
C ALA A 191 -8.25 9.41 -0.82
N LEU A 192 -7.70 9.59 0.39
CA LEU A 192 -6.85 10.73 0.73
C LEU A 192 -5.51 10.69 -0.03
N LEU A 193 -4.90 9.51 -0.14
CA LEU A 193 -3.63 9.31 -0.85
C LEU A 193 -3.77 9.53 -2.37
N GLY A 194 -4.94 9.20 -2.91
CA GLY A 194 -5.22 9.33 -4.34
C GLY A 194 -4.38 8.39 -5.22
N LEU A 195 -4.71 8.37 -6.49
CA LEU A 195 -4.09 7.53 -7.51
C LEU A 195 -2.87 8.22 -8.15
N ASP A 196 -1.80 7.46 -8.40
CA ASP A 196 -0.74 7.80 -9.36
C ASP A 196 -0.76 6.78 -10.51
N LEU A 197 -1.96 6.56 -11.05
CA LEU A 197 -2.20 5.66 -12.18
C LEU A 197 -1.88 6.38 -13.49
N PRO A 198 -0.99 5.85 -14.35
CA PRO A 198 -0.81 6.35 -15.70
C PRO A 198 -2.13 6.31 -16.48
N SER A 199 -2.50 7.43 -17.11
CA SER A 199 -3.81 7.60 -17.77
C SER A 199 -4.07 6.56 -18.86
N GLU A 200 -3.01 6.10 -19.55
CA GLU A 200 -3.09 5.06 -20.56
C GLU A 200 -3.51 3.69 -20.04
N LEU A 201 -3.39 3.49 -18.71
CA LEU A 201 -3.78 2.23 -18.08
C LEU A 201 -5.25 2.18 -17.63
N GLU A 202 -5.93 3.32 -17.52
CA GLU A 202 -7.31 3.37 -17.00
C GLU A 202 -8.28 2.49 -17.80
N GLN A 203 -8.09 2.40 -19.12
CA GLN A 203 -8.97 1.61 -19.98
C GLN A 203 -8.98 0.12 -19.63
N HIS A 204 -7.86 -0.45 -19.12
CA HIS A 204 -7.75 -1.85 -18.73
C HIS A 204 -8.67 -2.22 -17.55
N PHE A 205 -8.98 -1.24 -16.69
CA PHE A 205 -9.90 -1.42 -15.57
C PHE A 205 -11.38 -1.31 -16.00
N ARG A 206 -11.65 -0.77 -17.17
CA ARG A 206 -13.00 -0.59 -17.72
C ARG A 206 -13.37 -1.63 -18.75
N GLN A 207 -12.39 -2.12 -19.49
CA GLN A 207 -12.55 -3.12 -20.53
C GLN A 207 -11.30 -4.01 -20.57
N PHE A 208 -11.51 -5.32 -20.49
CA PHE A 208 -10.40 -6.25 -20.68
C PHE A 208 -9.92 -6.23 -22.13
N SER A 209 -8.65 -5.91 -22.34
CA SER A 209 -8.07 -5.79 -23.67
C SER A 209 -7.22 -7.00 -24.08
N GLY A 210 -7.07 -7.98 -23.18
CA GLY A 210 -6.17 -9.13 -23.38
C GLY A 210 -4.69 -8.75 -23.30
N PRO A 211 -3.80 -9.73 -23.20
CA PRO A 211 -2.37 -9.50 -23.35
C PRO A 211 -2.02 -9.19 -24.80
#